data_1d0d2ef43907393a0bbd41ab3cbcfdc2
#
_entry.id   1d0d2ef43907393a0bbd41ab3cbcfdc2
#
_cell.length_a   1.000
_cell.length_b   1.000
_cell.length_c   1.000
_cell.angle_alpha   90.00
_cell.angle_beta   90.00
_cell.angle_gamma   90.00
#
_symmetry.space_group_name_H-M   'P 1'
#
loop_
_entity.id
_entity.type
_entity.pdbx_description
1 polymer ?
#
loop_
_entity_poly.entity_id
_entity_poly.type
_entity_poly.pdbx_seq_one_letter_code
_entity_poly.pdbx_strand_id
1 'polypeptide(L)'
;RSLFPDFDQKGWNGRFSKQVFGSKSKRSKIISELLSNGYSSFQKTLDDVSEQIGVKIDPNVTMDIHRIFRLPGSINSKSGLTKSLCIDVIKFEPYTDACFLNDDSVEVLANCPVEFKLKNKKFGPYKNQKISIPTYAAAYLICKKLATIA
;
A
#
# COMPACT_ATOMS: atom_id res chain seq x y z
N ARG A 1 -1.90 -17.61 24.65
CA ARG A 1 -1.15 -16.34 24.39
C ARG A 1 -2.16 -15.20 24.33
N SER A 2 -1.92 -14.09 25.07
CA SER A 2 -2.76 -12.90 24.99
C SER A 2 -2.74 -12.36 23.54
N LEU A 3 -3.92 -12.09 22.99
CA LEU A 3 -4.06 -11.48 21.65
C LEU A 3 -3.48 -10.06 21.59
N PHE A 4 -3.35 -9.41 22.74
CA PHE A 4 -2.87 -8.03 22.84
C PHE A 4 -1.56 -7.96 23.62
N PRO A 5 -0.61 -7.09 23.24
CA PRO A 5 0.64 -6.88 23.93
C PRO A 5 0.45 -6.54 25.41
N ASP A 6 1.32 -7.04 26.27
CA ASP A 6 1.26 -6.76 27.69
C ASP A 6 2.18 -5.61 28.09
N PHE A 7 1.86 -4.91 29.19
CA PHE A 7 2.65 -3.78 29.69
C PHE A 7 4.10 -4.16 30.05
N ASP A 8 4.28 -5.39 30.53
CA ASP A 8 5.57 -5.88 31.02
C ASP A 8 6.43 -6.50 29.92
N GLN A 9 5.92 -6.56 28.68
CA GLN A 9 6.70 -7.06 27.54
C GLN A 9 7.85 -6.10 27.21
N LYS A 10 9.02 -6.67 26.87
CA LYS A 10 10.16 -5.89 26.41
C LYS A 10 9.97 -5.42 24.95
N GLY A 11 10.68 -4.36 24.59
CA GLY A 11 10.73 -3.85 23.22
C GLY A 11 9.47 -3.10 22.78
N TRP A 12 9.13 -3.22 21.50
CA TRP A 12 8.05 -2.47 20.87
C TRP A 12 6.67 -2.77 21.47
N ASN A 13 6.38 -4.03 21.77
CA ASN A 13 5.09 -4.45 22.29
C ASN A 13 4.76 -3.79 23.63
N GLY A 14 5.72 -3.74 24.56
CA GLY A 14 5.49 -3.09 25.85
C GLY A 14 5.37 -1.57 25.72
N ARG A 15 6.14 -0.94 24.82
CA ARG A 15 6.01 0.51 24.52
C ARG A 15 4.64 0.82 23.93
N PHE A 16 4.20 0.03 22.96
CA PHE A 16 2.87 0.14 22.36
C PHE A 16 1.77 0.02 23.43
N SER A 17 1.82 -1.00 24.27
CA SER A 17 0.82 -1.22 25.32
C SER A 17 0.74 -0.04 26.29
N LYS A 18 1.88 0.53 26.69
CA LYS A 18 1.94 1.71 27.58
C LYS A 18 1.39 2.95 26.91
N GLN A 19 1.72 3.19 25.65
CA GLN A 19 1.27 4.35 24.90
C GLN A 19 -0.23 4.34 24.62
N VAL A 20 -0.75 3.19 24.20
CA VAL A 20 -2.15 3.06 23.78
C VAL A 20 -3.09 2.97 24.99
N PHE A 21 -2.74 2.16 25.97
CA PHE A 21 -3.65 1.90 27.10
C PHE A 21 -3.40 2.80 28.31
N GLY A 22 -2.21 3.37 28.46
CA GLY A 22 -1.85 4.26 29.55
C GLY A 22 -1.68 3.55 30.91
N SER A 23 -2.54 2.61 31.27
CA SER A 23 -2.44 1.82 32.52
C SER A 23 -2.92 0.36 32.34
N LYS A 24 -2.46 -0.55 33.21
CA LYS A 24 -2.90 -1.96 33.21
C LYS A 24 -4.39 -2.10 33.42
N SER A 25 -4.98 -1.31 34.33
CA SER A 25 -6.42 -1.33 34.60
C SER A 25 -7.24 -0.87 33.36
N LYS A 26 -6.83 0.23 32.75
CA LYS A 26 -7.48 0.74 31.52
C LYS A 26 -7.37 -0.26 30.37
N ARG A 27 -6.20 -0.92 30.22
CA ARG A 27 -6.01 -2.00 29.24
C ARG A 27 -6.99 -3.14 29.45
N SER A 28 -7.11 -3.65 30.69
CA SER A 28 -8.03 -4.75 31.00
C SER A 28 -9.49 -4.38 30.69
N LYS A 29 -9.89 -3.15 31.00
CA LYS A 29 -11.23 -2.64 30.69
C LYS A 29 -11.48 -2.58 29.18
N ILE A 30 -10.57 -1.98 28.42
CA ILE A 30 -10.68 -1.88 26.95
C ILE A 30 -10.74 -3.28 26.31
N ILE A 31 -9.88 -4.22 26.76
CA ILE A 31 -9.89 -5.59 26.24
C ILE A 31 -11.21 -6.30 26.55
N SER A 32 -11.77 -6.15 27.76
CA SER A 32 -13.05 -6.75 28.10
C SER A 32 -14.19 -6.16 27.26
N GLU A 33 -14.18 -4.86 27.00
CA GLU A 33 -15.15 -4.18 26.14
C GLU A 33 -15.03 -4.64 24.69
N LEU A 34 -13.80 -4.80 24.17
CA LEU A 34 -13.56 -5.32 22.82
C LEU A 34 -14.06 -6.77 22.66
N LEU A 35 -13.87 -7.60 23.68
CA LEU A 35 -14.32 -8.99 23.65
C LEU A 35 -15.84 -9.12 23.78
N SER A 36 -16.51 -8.20 24.51
CA SER A 36 -17.96 -8.23 24.70
C SER A 36 -18.75 -7.57 23.56
N ASN A 37 -18.27 -6.46 23.03
CA ASN A 37 -19.01 -5.63 22.07
C ASN A 37 -18.46 -5.70 20.63
N GLY A 38 -17.40 -6.45 20.41
CA GLY A 38 -16.86 -6.74 19.08
C GLY A 38 -16.43 -5.50 18.29
N TYR A 39 -16.87 -5.45 17.03
CA TYR A 39 -16.42 -4.49 16.02
C TYR A 39 -16.64 -3.00 16.39
N SER A 40 -17.79 -2.66 16.95
CA SER A 40 -18.11 -1.26 17.29
C SER A 40 -17.22 -0.70 18.40
N SER A 41 -16.87 -1.53 19.38
CA SER A 41 -15.96 -1.14 20.45
C SER A 41 -14.53 -0.96 19.96
N PHE A 42 -14.10 -1.80 19.01
CA PHE A 42 -12.80 -1.68 18.36
C PHE A 42 -12.68 -0.36 17.56
N GLN A 43 -13.71 -0.01 16.79
CA GLN A 43 -13.75 1.24 16.05
C GLN A 43 -13.62 2.45 16.96
N LYS A 44 -14.43 2.51 18.02
CA LYS A 44 -14.36 3.60 19.00
C LYS A 44 -12.97 3.72 19.64
N THR A 45 -12.38 2.58 20.01
CA THR A 45 -11.01 2.58 20.59
C THR A 45 -9.98 3.10 19.59
N LEU A 46 -10.09 2.76 18.31
CA LEU A 46 -9.21 3.26 17.26
C LEU A 46 -9.35 4.77 17.07
N ASP A 47 -10.58 5.28 17.05
CA ASP A 47 -10.87 6.70 16.90
C ASP A 47 -10.30 7.48 18.09
N ASP A 48 -10.54 7.02 19.33
CA ASP A 48 -10.02 7.64 20.56
C ASP A 48 -8.48 7.66 20.58
N VAL A 49 -7.82 6.57 20.17
CA VAL A 49 -6.35 6.49 20.10
C VAL A 49 -5.81 7.38 18.99
N SER A 50 -6.45 7.40 17.83
CA SER A 50 -6.10 8.23 16.70
C SER A 50 -6.12 9.72 17.07
N GLU A 51 -7.16 10.15 17.78
CA GLU A 51 -7.28 11.52 18.29
C GLU A 51 -6.20 11.86 19.31
N GLN A 52 -5.95 10.96 20.28
CA GLN A 52 -4.92 11.16 21.30
C GLN A 52 -3.50 11.29 20.74
N ILE A 53 -3.20 10.56 19.66
CA ILE A 53 -1.88 10.58 19.01
C ILE A 53 -1.80 11.68 17.96
N GLY A 54 -2.91 12.26 17.54
CA GLY A 54 -2.99 13.25 16.46
C GLY A 54 -2.75 12.65 15.07
N VAL A 55 -2.98 11.34 14.90
CA VAL A 55 -2.79 10.63 13.62
C VAL A 55 -4.14 10.33 13.01
N LYS A 56 -4.39 10.84 11.82
CA LYS A 56 -5.61 10.50 11.07
C LYS A 56 -5.44 9.13 10.40
N ILE A 57 -6.25 8.17 10.83
CA ILE A 57 -6.32 6.83 10.21
C ILE A 57 -7.48 6.77 9.21
N ASP A 58 -7.35 5.90 8.19
CA ASP A 58 -8.45 5.56 7.30
C ASP A 58 -9.19 4.33 7.88
N PRO A 59 -10.42 4.49 8.40
CA PRO A 59 -11.17 3.39 9.00
C PRO A 59 -11.43 2.26 7.99
N ASN A 60 -11.66 2.57 6.72
CA ASN A 60 -11.92 1.57 5.68
C ASN A 60 -10.68 0.68 5.44
N VAL A 61 -9.48 1.21 5.68
CA VAL A 61 -8.24 0.43 5.56
C VAL A 61 -8.04 -0.47 6.76
N THR A 62 -8.31 0.04 7.95
CA THR A 62 -7.96 -0.61 9.21
C THR A 62 -9.01 -1.63 9.67
N MET A 63 -10.28 -1.40 9.29
CA MET A 63 -11.44 -2.12 9.81
C MET A 63 -12.05 -3.14 8.83
N ASP A 64 -11.69 -3.09 7.55
CA ASP A 64 -12.25 -4.00 6.56
C ASP A 64 -11.56 -5.37 6.61
N ILE A 65 -12.26 -6.37 7.15
CA ILE A 65 -11.79 -7.77 7.23
C ILE A 65 -11.71 -8.45 5.86
N HIS A 66 -12.37 -7.90 4.85
CA HIS A 66 -12.32 -8.42 3.47
C HIS A 66 -11.21 -7.77 2.65
N ARG A 67 -10.44 -6.88 3.26
CA ARG A 67 -9.40 -6.16 2.55
C ARG A 67 -8.26 -7.07 2.11
N ILE A 68 -8.05 -7.11 0.83
CA ILE A 68 -6.96 -7.86 0.21
C ILE A 68 -5.71 -6.98 0.19
N PHE A 69 -4.63 -7.48 0.78
CA PHE A 69 -3.32 -6.88 0.63
C PHE A 69 -2.71 -7.27 -0.71
N ARG A 70 -2.16 -6.28 -1.42
CA ARG A 70 -1.37 -6.60 -2.60
C ARG A 70 -0.09 -7.33 -2.23
N LEU A 71 0.14 -8.46 -2.87
CA LEU A 71 1.38 -9.22 -2.70
C LEU A 71 2.58 -8.40 -3.20
N PRO A 72 3.71 -8.35 -2.48
CA PRO A 72 4.95 -7.80 -3.02
C PRO A 72 5.30 -8.43 -4.37
N GLY A 73 5.73 -7.64 -5.34
CA GLY A 73 5.96 -8.06 -6.72
C GLY A 73 4.73 -8.07 -7.62
N SER A 74 3.50 -7.95 -7.07
CA SER A 74 2.29 -7.86 -7.91
C SER A 74 2.13 -6.48 -8.55
N ILE A 75 1.58 -6.46 -9.78
CA ILE A 75 1.32 -5.22 -10.52
C ILE A 75 -0.04 -4.66 -10.12
N ASN A 76 -0.08 -3.37 -9.90
CA ASN A 76 -1.33 -2.64 -9.72
C ASN A 76 -1.97 -2.37 -11.09
N SER A 77 -3.12 -3.00 -11.36
CA SER A 77 -3.84 -2.86 -12.63
C SER A 77 -4.28 -1.43 -12.98
N LYS A 78 -4.32 -0.50 -12.04
CA LYS A 78 -4.65 0.91 -12.30
C LYS A 78 -3.42 1.76 -12.61
N SER A 79 -2.29 1.51 -11.95
CA SER A 79 -1.08 2.32 -12.11
C SER A 79 -0.04 1.70 -13.04
N GLY A 80 -0.09 0.38 -13.28
CA GLY A 80 0.96 -0.34 -14.00
C GLY A 80 2.26 -0.50 -13.22
N LEU A 81 2.31 -0.02 -11.97
CA LEU A 81 3.46 -0.12 -11.09
C LEU A 81 3.37 -1.32 -10.15
N THR A 82 4.51 -1.85 -9.75
CA THR A 82 4.61 -3.01 -8.87
C THR A 82 4.57 -2.57 -7.40
N LYS A 83 4.01 -3.41 -6.54
CA LYS A 83 4.19 -3.25 -5.10
C LYS A 83 5.60 -3.65 -4.72
N SER A 84 6.45 -2.67 -4.47
CA SER A 84 7.84 -2.84 -4.04
C SER A 84 8.00 -2.62 -2.55
N LEU A 85 9.02 -3.28 -1.96
CA LEU A 85 9.43 -2.99 -0.59
C LEU A 85 10.18 -1.65 -0.59
N CYS A 86 9.67 -0.68 0.15
CA CYS A 86 10.33 0.59 0.35
C CYS A 86 11.13 0.54 1.67
N ILE A 87 12.46 0.53 1.58
CA ILE A 87 13.35 0.53 2.74
C ILE A 87 13.65 1.94 3.20
N ASP A 88 13.83 2.86 2.25
CA ASP A 88 14.11 4.28 2.50
C ASP A 88 13.12 5.14 1.72
N VAL A 89 12.18 5.75 2.44
CA VAL A 89 11.09 6.55 1.85
C VAL A 89 11.62 7.79 1.12
N ILE A 90 12.74 8.35 1.59
CA ILE A 90 13.31 9.58 1.01
C ILE A 90 13.95 9.30 -0.36
N LYS A 91 14.55 8.11 -0.51
CA LYS A 91 15.26 7.70 -1.74
C LYS A 91 14.38 6.93 -2.72
N PHE A 92 13.21 6.47 -2.28
CA PHE A 92 12.34 5.66 -3.12
C PHE A 92 11.70 6.49 -4.24
N GLU A 93 12.02 6.14 -5.48
CA GLU A 93 11.46 6.74 -6.69
C GLU A 93 10.46 5.79 -7.36
N PRO A 94 9.13 6.01 -7.19
CA PRO A 94 8.10 5.05 -7.65
C PRO A 94 8.19 4.67 -9.13
N TYR A 95 8.50 5.64 -9.99
CA TYR A 95 8.59 5.41 -11.44
C TYR A 95 9.89 4.74 -11.91
N THR A 96 10.78 4.48 -10.98
CA THR A 96 12.01 3.69 -11.21
C THR A 96 11.97 2.39 -10.43
N ASP A 97 11.78 2.46 -9.11
CA ASP A 97 11.92 1.32 -8.19
C ASP A 97 10.71 0.38 -8.21
N ALA A 98 9.53 0.89 -8.59
CA ALA A 98 8.32 0.09 -8.76
C ALA A 98 8.09 -0.41 -10.20
N CYS A 99 9.07 -0.28 -11.08
CA CYS A 99 9.06 -0.85 -12.43
C CYS A 99 9.82 -2.18 -12.46
N PHE A 100 9.25 -3.23 -11.90
CA PHE A 100 9.94 -4.51 -11.65
C PHE A 100 10.09 -5.40 -12.90
N LEU A 101 9.25 -5.21 -13.92
CA LEU A 101 9.34 -6.01 -15.15
C LEU A 101 10.64 -5.74 -15.90
N ASN A 102 11.06 -6.70 -16.72
CA ASN A 102 12.31 -6.69 -17.46
C ASN A 102 12.33 -5.65 -18.60
N ASP A 103 13.51 -5.51 -19.20
CA ASP A 103 13.76 -4.60 -20.32
C ASP A 103 13.52 -5.27 -21.69
N ASP A 104 13.03 -6.53 -21.74
CA ASP A 104 12.72 -7.21 -23.00
C ASP A 104 11.66 -6.43 -23.77
N SER A 105 11.84 -6.35 -25.07
CA SER A 105 10.94 -5.60 -25.95
C SER A 105 9.68 -6.39 -26.27
N VAL A 106 8.54 -5.71 -26.19
CA VAL A 106 7.20 -6.23 -26.55
C VAL A 106 6.55 -5.27 -27.54
N GLU A 107 5.90 -5.86 -28.55
CA GLU A 107 5.12 -5.10 -29.52
C GLU A 107 3.73 -4.78 -28.99
N VAL A 108 3.37 -3.51 -28.99
CA VAL A 108 2.05 -3.02 -28.57
C VAL A 108 1.52 -1.98 -29.54
N LEU A 109 0.20 -1.95 -29.69
CA LEU A 109 -0.51 -0.87 -30.36
C LEU A 109 -0.80 0.21 -29.32
N ALA A 110 -0.12 1.35 -29.40
CA ALA A 110 -0.20 2.40 -28.38
C ALA A 110 -0.87 3.67 -28.88
N ASN A 111 -1.76 4.19 -28.03
CA ASN A 111 -2.39 5.50 -28.21
C ASN A 111 -2.25 6.30 -26.91
N CYS A 112 -1.10 6.96 -26.74
CA CYS A 112 -0.75 7.76 -25.57
C CYS A 112 -0.40 9.17 -26.02
N PRO A 113 -1.27 10.16 -25.85
CA PRO A 113 -1.07 11.52 -26.39
C PRO A 113 -0.02 12.33 -25.63
N VAL A 114 0.44 11.85 -24.48
CA VAL A 114 1.40 12.54 -23.61
C VAL A 114 2.70 11.76 -23.47
N GLU A 115 3.79 12.49 -23.31
CA GLU A 115 5.09 11.91 -22.93
C GLU A 115 5.06 11.49 -21.46
N PHE A 116 5.67 10.35 -21.13
CA PHE A 116 5.86 9.89 -19.77
C PHE A 116 7.26 9.32 -19.56
N LYS A 117 7.70 9.21 -18.32
CA LYS A 117 9.04 8.75 -17.96
C LYS A 117 8.97 7.56 -17.01
N LEU A 118 9.70 6.47 -17.33
CA LEU A 118 9.88 5.30 -16.47
C LEU A 118 11.36 4.87 -16.53
N LYS A 119 11.94 4.45 -15.40
CA LYS A 119 13.37 4.06 -15.31
C LYS A 119 14.30 5.05 -16.01
N ASN A 120 14.05 6.34 -15.85
CA ASN A 120 14.81 7.42 -16.50
C ASN A 120 14.76 7.46 -18.04
N LYS A 121 13.97 6.60 -18.68
CA LYS A 121 13.71 6.64 -20.14
C LYS A 121 12.39 7.35 -20.42
N LYS A 122 12.36 8.13 -21.49
CA LYS A 122 11.16 8.84 -21.99
C LYS A 122 10.44 8.01 -23.02
N PHE A 123 9.13 8.02 -22.97
CA PHE A 123 8.22 7.30 -23.86
C PHE A 123 7.10 8.21 -24.31
N GLY A 124 6.65 8.05 -25.58
CA GLY A 124 5.57 8.83 -26.14
C GLY A 124 6.01 10.18 -26.74
N PRO A 125 5.08 10.99 -27.21
CA PRO A 125 3.68 10.63 -27.44
C PRO A 125 3.50 9.57 -28.54
N TYR A 126 2.44 8.76 -28.47
CA TYR A 126 2.10 7.74 -29.46
C TYR A 126 0.68 7.97 -30.00
N LYS A 127 0.52 7.91 -31.30
CA LYS A 127 -0.78 8.15 -31.97
C LYS A 127 -1.23 6.90 -32.72
N ASN A 128 -1.86 5.97 -32.00
CA ASN A 128 -2.44 4.74 -32.52
C ASN A 128 -1.48 3.97 -33.46
N GLN A 129 -0.27 3.76 -32.97
CA GLN A 129 0.82 3.15 -33.75
C GLN A 129 1.38 1.90 -33.07
N LYS A 130 1.81 0.95 -33.89
CA LYS A 130 2.53 -0.24 -33.43
C LYS A 130 3.96 0.15 -33.05
N ILE A 131 4.36 -0.16 -31.83
CA ILE A 131 5.67 0.18 -31.28
C ILE A 131 6.25 -1.00 -30.53
N SER A 132 7.57 -1.06 -30.48
CA SER A 132 8.32 -2.02 -29.66
C SER A 132 8.93 -1.28 -28.47
N ILE A 133 8.49 -1.63 -27.27
CA ILE A 133 8.91 -0.98 -26.02
C ILE A 133 9.18 -2.02 -24.94
N PRO A 134 9.99 -1.67 -23.90
CA PRO A 134 10.25 -2.58 -22.78
C PRO A 134 8.97 -3.04 -22.09
N THR A 135 8.98 -4.28 -21.59
CA THR A 135 7.82 -4.93 -20.96
C THR A 135 7.24 -4.10 -19.82
N TYR A 136 8.06 -3.43 -18.99
CA TYR A 136 7.55 -2.56 -17.92
C TYR A 136 6.79 -1.34 -18.46
N ALA A 137 7.22 -0.77 -19.59
CA ALA A 137 6.53 0.37 -20.22
C ALA A 137 5.24 -0.08 -20.93
N ALA A 138 5.27 -1.26 -21.56
CA ALA A 138 4.09 -1.87 -22.15
C ALA A 138 3.02 -2.16 -21.08
N ALA A 139 3.39 -2.78 -19.96
CA ALA A 139 2.50 -3.04 -18.85
C ALA A 139 1.89 -1.75 -18.27
N TYR A 140 2.70 -0.71 -18.12
CA TYR A 140 2.22 0.61 -17.68
C TYR A 140 1.13 1.16 -18.62
N LEU A 141 1.36 1.17 -19.93
CA LEU A 141 0.40 1.65 -20.91
C LEU A 141 -0.87 0.80 -20.96
N ILE A 142 -0.74 -0.52 -20.92
CA ILE A 142 -1.88 -1.45 -20.93
C ILE A 142 -2.75 -1.26 -19.67
N CYS A 143 -2.14 -1.16 -18.50
CA CYS A 143 -2.86 -0.89 -17.24
C CYS A 143 -3.57 0.48 -17.25
N LYS A 144 -3.02 1.46 -17.94
CA LYS A 144 -3.63 2.77 -18.16
C LYS A 144 -4.68 2.77 -19.29
N LYS A 145 -4.90 1.65 -19.98
CA LYS A 145 -5.76 1.51 -21.16
C LYS A 145 -5.32 2.40 -22.33
N LEU A 146 -4.03 2.65 -22.45
CA LEU A 146 -3.40 3.45 -23.50
C LEU A 146 -2.68 2.59 -24.54
N ALA A 147 -2.65 1.27 -24.35
CA ALA A 147 -2.13 0.32 -25.33
C ALA A 147 -2.84 -1.03 -25.22
N THR A 148 -2.74 -1.81 -26.30
CA THR A 148 -3.12 -3.23 -26.38
C THR A 148 -1.95 -4.04 -26.92
N ILE A 149 -1.92 -5.34 -26.64
CA ILE A 149 -0.95 -6.25 -27.26
C ILE A 149 -1.21 -6.25 -28.77
N ALA A 150 -0.16 -6.16 -29.57
CA ALA A 150 -0.25 -6.10 -31.04
C ALA A 150 -0.38 -7.49 -31.65
#